data_9f413dd9b77b54bf46fc34855a93ec7d
#
_entry.id   9f413dd9b77b54bf46fc34855a93ec7d
#
_cell.length_a   1.000
_cell.length_b   1.000
_cell.length_c   1.000
_cell.angle_alpha   90.00
_cell.angle_beta   90.00
_cell.angle_gamma   90.00
#
_symmetry.space_group_name_H-M   'P 1'
#
loop_
_entity.id
_entity.type
_entity.pdbx_description
1 polymer ?
#
loop_
_entity_poly.entity_id
_entity_poly.type
_entity_poly.pdbx_seq_one_letter_code
_entity_poly.pdbx_strand_id
1 'polypeptide(L)'
;MELKKSYKGFVWWMIGFLAAIFAVAFIPAQDEMMPMRLIMLVMAWGVASMAFLIWKTESVYWYNGTSYEDAVAAGQERRKEFAWRHLVIFGRFALMMTAVSVVMMLLGWSAWIDFAFGTVGLCVAGCMTVPIKL
;
A
#
# COMPACT_ATOMS: atom_id res chain seq x y z
N MET A 1 0.23 -2.26 25.64
CA MET A 1 1.40 -2.96 25.05
C MET A 1 2.51 -1.94 24.86
N GLU A 2 3.67 -2.19 25.44
CA GLU A 2 4.81 -1.31 25.21
C GLU A 2 5.26 -1.39 23.76
N LEU A 3 5.42 -0.24 23.10
CA LEU A 3 5.89 -0.17 21.73
C LEU A 3 7.39 -0.47 21.71
N LYS A 4 7.77 -1.57 21.05
CA LYS A 4 9.17 -1.95 20.88
C LYS A 4 9.66 -1.48 19.51
N LYS A 5 10.73 -0.67 19.48
CA LYS A 5 11.35 -0.24 18.23
C LYS A 5 11.90 -1.45 17.46
N SER A 6 11.35 -1.71 16.28
CA SER A 6 11.78 -2.82 15.42
C SER A 6 11.43 -2.53 13.97
N TYR A 7 12.39 -2.72 13.09
CA TYR A 7 12.20 -2.62 11.64
C TYR A 7 12.18 -3.98 10.94
N LYS A 8 12.22 -5.08 11.70
CA LYS A 8 12.24 -6.44 11.12
C LYS A 8 11.04 -6.71 10.23
N GLY A 9 9.85 -6.34 10.69
CA GLY A 9 8.62 -6.51 9.91
C GLY A 9 8.62 -5.70 8.61
N PHE A 10 9.14 -4.47 8.66
CA PHE A 10 9.32 -3.62 7.48
C PHE A 10 10.26 -4.27 6.45
N VAL A 11 11.41 -4.76 6.90
CA VAL A 11 12.41 -5.40 6.02
C VAL A 11 11.82 -6.66 5.37
N TRP A 12 11.15 -7.52 6.14
CA TRP A 12 10.50 -8.71 5.60
C TRP A 12 9.39 -8.38 4.62
N TRP A 13 8.60 -7.36 4.91
CA TRP A 13 7.59 -6.87 3.98
C TRP A 13 8.21 -6.35 2.69
N MET A 14 9.29 -5.56 2.77
CA MET A 14 10.03 -5.07 1.59
C MET A 14 10.53 -6.21 0.71
N ILE A 15 11.15 -7.24 1.33
CA ILE A 15 11.64 -8.41 0.60
C ILE A 15 10.49 -9.12 -0.11
N GLY A 16 9.38 -9.38 0.58
CA GLY A 16 8.20 -10.01 0.00
C GLY A 16 7.56 -9.19 -1.11
N PHE A 17 7.48 -7.88 -0.94
CA PHE A 17 6.95 -6.96 -1.94
C PHE A 17 7.79 -6.93 -3.21
N LEU A 18 9.12 -6.81 -3.09
CA LEU A 18 10.03 -6.86 -4.22
C LEU A 18 9.97 -8.23 -4.91
N ALA A 19 9.94 -9.33 -4.16
CA ALA A 19 9.78 -10.66 -4.71
C ALA A 19 8.49 -10.81 -5.51
N ALA A 20 7.38 -10.23 -5.04
CA ALA A 20 6.10 -10.24 -5.76
C ALA A 20 6.17 -9.46 -7.08
N ILE A 21 6.82 -8.29 -7.10
CA ILE A 21 7.03 -7.51 -8.32
C ILE A 21 7.89 -8.30 -9.33
N PHE A 22 9.00 -8.89 -8.87
CA PHE A 22 9.85 -9.70 -9.75
C PHE A 22 9.11 -10.94 -10.26
N ALA A 23 8.30 -11.60 -9.42
CA ALA A 23 7.53 -12.78 -9.82
C ALA A 23 6.57 -12.47 -10.99
N VAL A 24 6.01 -11.27 -11.07
CA VAL A 24 5.15 -10.86 -12.18
C VAL A 24 5.90 -10.92 -13.53
N ALA A 25 7.19 -10.60 -13.54
CA ALA A 25 8.00 -10.63 -14.76
C ALA A 25 8.19 -12.06 -15.33
N PHE A 26 8.00 -13.11 -14.52
CA PHE A 26 8.11 -14.50 -14.93
C PHE A 26 6.77 -15.16 -15.27
N ILE A 27 5.65 -14.43 -15.14
CA ILE A 27 4.34 -14.96 -15.51
C ILE A 27 4.25 -15.00 -17.05
N PRO A 28 4.02 -16.18 -17.65
CA PRO A 28 3.82 -16.27 -19.09
C PRO A 28 2.47 -15.60 -19.42
N ALA A 29 2.54 -14.44 -20.03
CA ALA A 29 1.37 -13.69 -20.43
C ALA A 29 1.19 -13.77 -21.95
N GLN A 30 0.00 -14.15 -22.40
CA GLN A 30 -0.36 -14.09 -23.81
C GLN A 30 -0.61 -12.66 -24.29
N ASP A 31 -0.95 -11.78 -23.35
CA ASP A 31 -1.14 -10.36 -23.56
C ASP A 31 0.05 -9.61 -22.95
N GLU A 32 0.79 -8.88 -23.77
CA GLU A 32 1.96 -8.07 -23.35
C GLU A 32 1.61 -7.02 -22.28
N MET A 33 0.35 -6.61 -22.21
CA MET A 33 -0.13 -5.63 -21.23
C MET A 33 -0.52 -6.24 -19.88
N MET A 34 -0.68 -7.55 -19.79
CA MET A 34 -1.07 -8.21 -18.53
C MET A 34 -0.05 -7.99 -17.40
N PRO A 35 1.26 -8.07 -17.62
CA PRO A 35 2.24 -7.78 -16.57
C PRO A 35 2.09 -6.37 -15.98
N MET A 36 1.77 -5.37 -16.79
CA MET A 36 1.55 -3.99 -16.32
C MET A 36 0.35 -3.91 -15.36
N ARG A 37 -0.77 -4.57 -15.69
CA ARG A 37 -1.93 -4.65 -14.79
C ARG A 37 -1.59 -5.31 -13.48
N LEU A 38 -0.89 -6.44 -13.53
CA LEU A 38 -0.49 -7.19 -12.33
C LEU A 38 0.45 -6.37 -11.46
N ILE A 39 1.42 -5.65 -12.04
CA ILE A 39 2.32 -4.76 -11.29
C ILE A 39 1.52 -3.67 -10.59
N MET A 40 0.55 -3.03 -11.27
CA MET A 40 -0.28 -2.00 -10.64
C MET A 40 -1.12 -2.54 -9.48
N LEU A 41 -1.65 -3.76 -9.61
CA LEU A 41 -2.35 -4.44 -8.52
C LEU A 41 -1.41 -4.79 -7.36
N VAL A 42 -0.23 -5.31 -7.65
CA VAL A 42 0.79 -5.59 -6.61
C VAL A 42 1.20 -4.31 -5.89
N MET A 43 1.36 -3.20 -6.59
CA MET A 43 1.65 -1.89 -5.99
C MET A 43 0.53 -1.45 -5.05
N ALA A 44 -0.71 -1.49 -5.51
CA ALA A 44 -1.87 -1.05 -4.72
C ALA A 44 -2.06 -1.90 -3.46
N TRP A 45 -2.04 -3.23 -3.59
CA TRP A 45 -2.15 -4.14 -2.46
C TRP A 45 -0.90 -4.17 -1.59
N GLY A 46 0.27 -3.91 -2.17
CA GLY A 46 1.52 -3.74 -1.43
C GLY A 46 1.42 -2.60 -0.43
N VAL A 47 0.99 -1.42 -0.87
CA VAL A 47 0.82 -0.26 0.02
C VAL A 47 -0.27 -0.50 1.07
N ALA A 48 -1.40 -1.13 0.68
CA ALA A 48 -2.47 -1.47 1.60
C ALA A 48 -2.02 -2.51 2.65
N SER A 49 -1.24 -3.51 2.26
CA SER A 49 -0.70 -4.53 3.18
C SER A 49 0.31 -3.93 4.15
N MET A 50 1.11 -2.95 3.72
CA MET A 50 2.00 -2.20 4.61
C MET A 50 1.20 -1.42 5.65
N ALA A 51 0.17 -0.71 5.22
CA ALA A 51 -0.71 0.03 6.13
C ALA A 51 -1.39 -0.91 7.14
N PHE A 52 -1.82 -2.09 6.70
CA PHE A 52 -2.37 -3.12 7.59
C PHE A 52 -1.34 -3.62 8.61
N LEU A 53 -0.11 -3.87 8.17
CA LEU A 53 0.95 -4.32 9.05
C LEU A 53 1.28 -3.26 10.11
N ILE A 54 1.36 -1.99 9.71
CA ILE A 54 1.58 -0.86 10.64
C ILE A 54 0.42 -0.75 11.65
N TRP A 55 -0.82 -0.89 11.20
CA TRP A 55 -1.98 -0.89 12.09
C TRP A 55 -1.95 -2.05 13.08
N LYS A 56 -1.59 -3.25 12.63
CA LYS A 56 -1.52 -4.45 13.47
C LYS A 56 -0.39 -4.37 14.50
N THR A 57 0.78 -3.83 14.12
CA THR A 57 1.97 -3.77 14.98
C THR A 57 2.14 -2.43 15.71
N GLU A 58 1.27 -1.46 15.43
CA GLU A 58 1.35 -0.08 15.94
C GLU A 58 2.66 0.64 15.58
N SER A 59 3.37 0.17 14.55
CA SER A 59 4.67 0.68 14.12
C SER A 59 4.53 1.95 13.25
N VAL A 60 3.78 2.94 13.74
CA VAL A 60 3.48 4.19 13.02
C VAL A 60 4.73 5.01 12.68
N TYR A 61 5.83 4.79 13.37
CA TYR A 61 7.14 5.38 13.09
C TYR A 61 7.80 4.85 11.80
N TRP A 62 7.18 3.89 11.10
CA TRP A 62 7.59 3.49 9.74
C TRP A 62 7.05 4.47 8.69
N TYR A 63 6.03 5.25 9.01
CA TYR A 63 5.59 6.33 8.13
C TYR A 63 6.58 7.50 8.17
N ASN A 64 6.82 8.07 7.00
CA ASN A 64 7.66 9.25 6.89
C ASN A 64 7.04 10.43 7.67
N GLY A 65 7.86 11.12 8.44
CA GLY A 65 7.42 12.26 9.25
C GLY A 65 6.92 11.91 10.67
N THR A 66 7.01 10.64 11.07
CA THR A 66 6.67 10.20 12.44
C THR A 66 7.90 9.57 13.10
N SER A 67 8.35 10.13 14.23
CA SER A 67 9.46 9.54 14.98
C SER A 67 8.98 8.42 15.91
N TYR A 68 9.93 7.59 16.38
CA TYR A 68 9.60 6.59 17.39
C TYR A 68 9.19 7.24 18.73
N GLU A 69 9.84 8.33 19.08
CA GLU A 69 9.59 9.12 20.29
C GLU A 69 8.15 9.70 20.26
N ASP A 70 7.73 10.26 19.12
CA ASP A 70 6.38 10.75 18.92
C ASP A 70 5.34 9.61 19.03
N ALA A 71 5.67 8.45 18.46
CA ALA A 71 4.81 7.27 18.53
C ALA A 71 4.64 6.77 19.97
N VAL A 72 5.69 6.79 20.78
CA VAL A 72 5.62 6.43 22.21
C VAL A 72 4.79 7.45 22.97
N ALA A 73 5.03 8.75 22.76
CA ALA A 73 4.33 9.84 23.44
C ALA A 73 2.83 9.89 23.12
N ALA A 74 2.44 9.51 21.90
CA ALA A 74 1.04 9.55 21.47
C ALA A 74 0.13 8.53 22.18
N GLY A 75 0.70 7.44 22.70
CA GLY A 75 -0.07 6.37 23.32
C GLY A 75 -0.74 5.42 22.30
N GLN A 76 -1.26 4.30 22.81
CA GLN A 76 -1.76 3.20 21.98
C GLN A 76 -2.99 3.60 21.14
N GLU A 77 -3.95 4.29 21.75
CA GLU A 77 -5.20 4.65 21.06
C GLU A 77 -4.95 5.56 19.85
N ARG A 78 -4.13 6.60 20.04
CA ARG A 78 -3.80 7.53 18.94
C ARG A 78 -3.00 6.85 17.83
N ARG A 79 -2.06 5.95 18.19
CA ARG A 79 -1.32 5.15 17.19
C ARG A 79 -2.27 4.30 16.35
N LYS A 80 -3.22 3.61 16.98
CA LYS A 80 -4.20 2.78 16.26
C LYS A 80 -5.12 3.61 15.38
N GLU A 81 -5.62 4.73 15.87
CA GLU A 81 -6.45 5.62 15.08
C GLU A 81 -5.71 6.19 13.87
N PHE A 82 -4.49 6.67 14.09
CA PHE A 82 -3.61 7.17 13.02
C PHE A 82 -3.38 6.10 11.94
N ALA A 83 -2.96 4.91 12.35
CA ALA A 83 -2.70 3.80 11.43
C ALA A 83 -3.99 3.34 10.72
N TRP A 84 -5.13 3.34 11.40
CA TRP A 84 -6.42 2.99 10.82
C TRP A 84 -6.83 3.95 9.70
N ARG A 85 -6.65 5.25 9.90
CA ARG A 85 -6.95 6.26 8.87
C ARG A 85 -6.13 6.03 7.60
N HIS A 86 -4.84 5.73 7.74
CA HIS A 86 -3.99 5.36 6.60
C HIS A 86 -4.45 4.07 5.92
N LEU A 87 -4.77 3.04 6.71
CA LEU A 87 -5.26 1.77 6.19
C LEU A 87 -6.56 1.93 5.39
N VAL A 88 -7.48 2.76 5.86
CA VAL A 88 -8.75 3.02 5.15
C VAL A 88 -8.50 3.68 3.79
N ILE A 89 -7.58 4.66 3.72
CA ILE A 89 -7.25 5.34 2.47
C ILE A 89 -6.60 4.37 1.47
N PHE A 90 -5.54 3.69 1.87
CA PHE A 90 -4.83 2.76 0.99
C PHE A 90 -5.63 1.49 0.67
N GLY A 91 -6.42 1.01 1.62
CA GLY A 91 -7.34 -0.12 1.40
C GLY A 91 -8.43 0.21 0.38
N ARG A 92 -9.05 1.38 0.48
CA ARG A 92 -10.03 1.85 -0.52
C ARG A 92 -9.38 2.01 -1.89
N PHE A 93 -8.19 2.57 -1.95
CA PHE A 93 -7.44 2.68 -3.20
C PHE A 93 -7.18 1.30 -3.82
N ALA A 94 -6.72 0.32 -3.04
CA ALA A 94 -6.46 -1.04 -3.53
C ALA A 94 -7.74 -1.72 -4.07
N LEU A 95 -8.88 -1.55 -3.38
CA LEU A 95 -10.16 -2.06 -3.84
C LEU A 95 -10.63 -1.40 -5.14
N MET A 96 -10.51 -0.07 -5.23
CA MET A 96 -10.86 0.68 -6.44
C MET A 96 -9.95 0.29 -7.61
N MET A 97 -8.63 0.15 -7.38
CA MET A 97 -7.68 -0.30 -8.40
C MET A 97 -8.04 -1.69 -8.92
N THR A 98 -8.41 -2.61 -8.02
CA THR A 98 -8.83 -3.96 -8.40
C THR A 98 -10.10 -3.91 -9.25
N ALA A 99 -11.10 -3.12 -8.85
CA ALA A 99 -12.34 -2.97 -9.62
C ALA A 99 -12.07 -2.38 -11.01
N VAL A 100 -11.25 -1.34 -11.11
CA VAL A 100 -10.88 -0.73 -12.40
C VAL A 100 -10.16 -1.75 -13.27
N SER A 101 -9.14 -2.44 -12.76
CA SER A 101 -8.40 -3.45 -13.53
C SER A 101 -9.30 -4.56 -14.05
N VAL A 102 -10.21 -5.08 -13.23
CA VAL A 102 -11.16 -6.13 -13.66
C VAL A 102 -12.08 -5.60 -14.76
N VAL A 103 -12.66 -4.41 -14.59
CA VAL A 103 -13.56 -3.83 -15.60
C VAL A 103 -12.82 -3.57 -16.92
N MET A 104 -11.61 -3.00 -16.86
CA MET A 104 -10.81 -2.72 -18.05
C MET A 104 -10.42 -4.02 -18.77
N MET A 105 -10.10 -5.07 -18.03
CA MET A 105 -9.81 -6.38 -18.60
C MET A 105 -11.04 -7.00 -19.28
N LEU A 106 -12.22 -6.93 -18.66
CA LEU A 106 -13.46 -7.45 -19.24
C LEU A 106 -13.90 -6.70 -20.50
N LEU A 107 -13.63 -5.39 -20.56
CA LEU A 107 -13.93 -4.55 -21.72
C LEU A 107 -12.86 -4.64 -22.82
N GLY A 108 -11.77 -5.35 -22.60
CA GLY A 108 -10.64 -5.43 -23.52
C GLY A 108 -9.91 -4.10 -23.72
N TRP A 109 -9.95 -3.21 -22.74
CA TRP A 109 -9.32 -1.89 -22.80
C TRP A 109 -7.85 -1.95 -22.42
N SER A 110 -7.10 -0.94 -22.88
CA SER A 110 -5.65 -0.86 -22.68
C SER A 110 -5.25 -0.80 -21.21
N ALA A 111 -4.18 -1.52 -20.83
CA ALA A 111 -3.58 -1.47 -19.50
C ALA A 111 -2.94 -0.10 -19.16
N TRP A 112 -2.78 0.79 -20.13
CA TRP A 112 -2.38 2.16 -19.88
C TRP A 112 -3.39 2.92 -18.99
N ILE A 113 -4.67 2.53 -19.05
CA ILE A 113 -5.71 3.08 -18.16
C ILE A 113 -5.45 2.64 -16.73
N ASP A 114 -5.12 1.36 -16.52
CA ASP A 114 -4.73 0.85 -15.19
C ASP A 114 -3.49 1.59 -14.66
N PHE A 115 -2.50 1.80 -15.52
CA PHE A 115 -1.28 2.53 -15.14
C PHE A 115 -1.59 3.98 -14.75
N ALA A 116 -2.36 4.70 -15.57
CA ALA A 116 -2.73 6.08 -15.30
C ALA A 116 -3.56 6.19 -14.02
N PHE A 117 -4.59 5.35 -13.86
CA PHE A 117 -5.42 5.33 -12.66
C PHE A 117 -4.61 4.95 -11.42
N GLY A 118 -3.75 3.94 -11.51
CA GLY A 118 -2.91 3.50 -10.40
C GLY A 118 -1.92 4.58 -9.97
N THR A 119 -1.26 5.23 -10.92
CA THR A 119 -0.27 6.28 -10.63
C THR A 119 -0.94 7.51 -10.02
N VAL A 120 -1.98 8.03 -10.66
CA VAL A 120 -2.71 9.20 -10.15
C VAL A 120 -3.40 8.87 -8.82
N GLY A 121 -4.04 7.71 -8.72
CA GLY A 121 -4.73 7.27 -7.52
C GLY A 121 -3.77 7.09 -6.34
N LEU A 122 -2.58 6.55 -6.55
CA LEU A 122 -1.56 6.42 -5.51
C LEU A 122 -1.06 7.79 -5.04
N CYS A 123 -0.83 8.73 -5.96
CA CYS A 123 -0.45 10.10 -5.61
C CYS A 123 -1.56 10.79 -4.80
N VAL A 124 -2.82 10.67 -5.22
CA VAL A 124 -3.97 11.23 -4.48
C VAL A 124 -4.09 10.59 -3.11
N ALA A 125 -4.02 9.27 -3.00
CA ALA A 125 -4.05 8.57 -1.72
C ALA A 125 -2.92 9.02 -0.80
N GLY A 126 -1.70 9.16 -1.32
CA GLY A 126 -0.56 9.71 -0.58
C GLY A 126 -0.83 11.14 -0.07
N CYS A 127 -1.34 12.02 -0.94
CA CYS A 127 -1.70 13.39 -0.54
C CYS A 127 -2.79 13.43 0.54
N MET A 128 -3.76 12.51 0.49
CA MET A 128 -4.81 12.40 1.52
C MET A 128 -4.28 12.00 2.90
N THR A 129 -3.11 11.37 2.96
CA THR A 129 -2.49 11.00 4.25
C THR A 129 -1.70 12.15 4.88
N VAL A 130 -1.27 13.15 4.11
CA VAL A 130 -0.45 14.28 4.59
C VAL A 130 -1.08 15.05 5.77
N PRO A 131 -2.39 15.37 5.77
CA PRO A 131 -3.01 16.08 6.88
C PRO A 131 -3.24 15.22 8.12
N ILE A 132 -3.04 13.89 8.04
CA ILE A 132 -3.22 12.99 9.17
C ILE A 132 -1.99 13.10 10.08
N LYS A 133 -2.21 13.59 11.29
CA LYS A 133 -1.17 13.77 12.30
C LYS A 133 -1.39 12.79 13.46
N LEU A 134 -0.28 12.34 14.02
CA LEU A 134 -0.24 11.47 15.18
C LEU A 134 -0.62 12.23 16.46
#